data_b674c893b7c605b5dd0772a1c2111117
#
_entry.id   b674c893b7c605b5dd0772a1c2111117
#
_cell.length_a   1.000
_cell.length_b   1.000
_cell.length_c   1.000
_cell.angle_alpha   90.00
_cell.angle_beta   90.00
_cell.angle_gamma   90.00
#
_symmetry.space_group_name_H-M   'P 1'
#
loop_
_entity.id
_entity.type
_entity.pdbx_description
1 polymer ?
#
loop_
_entity_poly.entity_id
_entity_poly.type
_entity_poly.pdbx_seq_one_letter_code
_entity_poly.pdbx_strand_id
1 'polypeptide(L)'
;ASLVGKRLPGMAWWLALLGGLLGGLLLGGHAAALASLPGAPAAAVIWLSFFGSALGGGALLYTALSAQWQEEMHLGVLNVLAVGVLATSVLTGSQLWLLINASFSLQSWLAVGGLIYSGVLQPLKWLQQPGVPQKRRLWLAFSLFVFCTWWLRNEYYFH
;
A
#
# COMPACT_ATOMS: atom_id res chain seq x y z
N ALA A 1 -2.09 6.42 34.68
CA ALA A 1 -2.12 6.20 33.20
C ALA A 1 -0.75 5.83 32.62
N SER A 2 0.08 5.01 33.19
CA SER A 2 1.41 4.75 32.63
C SER A 2 1.97 3.32 32.80
N LEU A 3 1.22 2.41 33.37
CA LEU A 3 1.72 1.04 33.63
C LEU A 3 1.55 0.04 32.46
N VAL A 4 0.57 0.27 31.58
CA VAL A 4 0.30 -0.59 30.41
C VAL A 4 1.31 -0.33 29.29
N GLY A 5 1.81 0.90 29.12
CA GLY A 5 2.75 1.25 28.05
C GLY A 5 4.18 0.73 28.25
N LYS A 6 4.60 0.34 29.46
CA LYS A 6 5.98 -0.06 29.75
C LYS A 6 6.27 -1.56 29.62
N ARG A 7 5.25 -2.41 29.52
CA ARG A 7 5.43 -3.88 29.47
C ARG A 7 5.24 -4.53 28.10
N LEU A 8 4.89 -3.80 27.05
CA LEU A 8 4.54 -4.38 25.77
C LEU A 8 5.51 -4.16 24.58
N PRO A 9 6.70 -3.50 24.68
CA PRO A 9 7.54 -3.31 23.51
C PRO A 9 8.00 -4.64 22.89
N GLY A 10 8.32 -5.64 23.70
CA GLY A 10 8.74 -6.96 23.21
C GLY A 10 7.59 -7.74 22.57
N MET A 11 6.42 -7.78 23.22
CA MET A 11 5.26 -8.52 22.72
C MET A 11 4.67 -7.87 21.46
N ALA A 12 4.64 -6.54 21.38
CA ALA A 12 4.21 -5.82 20.18
C ALA A 12 5.12 -6.10 18.99
N TRP A 13 6.43 -6.22 19.21
CA TRP A 13 7.40 -6.60 18.18
C TRP A 13 7.15 -8.02 17.65
N TRP A 14 6.96 -8.99 18.53
CA TRP A 14 6.66 -10.38 18.14
C TRP A 14 5.33 -10.49 17.39
N LEU A 15 4.29 -9.79 17.85
CA LEU A 15 3.01 -9.75 17.16
C LEU A 15 3.11 -9.10 15.77
N ALA A 16 3.90 -8.04 15.64
CA ALA A 16 4.17 -7.41 14.34
C ALA A 16 4.94 -8.34 13.40
N LEU A 17 5.95 -9.05 13.91
CA LEU A 17 6.70 -10.06 13.15
C LEU A 17 5.80 -11.22 12.69
N LEU A 18 5.02 -11.80 13.59
CA LEU A 18 4.08 -12.87 13.27
C LEU A 18 3.02 -12.41 12.26
N GLY A 19 2.45 -11.22 12.46
CA GLY A 19 1.49 -10.63 11.53
C GLY A 19 2.11 -10.38 10.14
N GLY A 20 3.34 -9.90 10.10
CA GLY A 20 4.10 -9.71 8.87
C GLY A 20 4.39 -11.02 8.14
N LEU A 21 4.83 -12.05 8.87
CA LEU A 21 5.08 -13.39 8.31
C LEU A 21 3.80 -14.04 7.77
N LEU A 22 2.73 -14.04 8.57
CA LEU A 22 1.44 -14.61 8.14
C LEU A 22 0.86 -13.84 6.95
N GLY A 23 0.91 -12.51 7.00
CA GLY A 23 0.48 -11.66 5.88
C GLY A 23 1.32 -11.92 4.63
N GLY A 24 2.63 -12.05 4.76
CA GLY A 24 3.55 -12.39 3.67
C GLY A 24 3.26 -13.76 3.06
N LEU A 25 3.00 -14.78 3.89
CA LEU A 25 2.62 -16.13 3.43
C LEU A 25 1.28 -16.12 2.71
N LEU A 26 0.27 -15.42 3.23
CA LEU A 26 -1.04 -15.31 2.59
C LEU A 26 -0.94 -14.59 1.24
N LEU A 27 -0.23 -13.45 1.19
CA LEU A 27 0.00 -12.71 -0.05
C LEU A 27 0.80 -13.55 -1.05
N GLY A 28 1.84 -14.23 -0.59
CA GLY A 28 2.65 -15.13 -1.40
C GLY A 28 1.85 -16.28 -1.97
N GLY A 29 1.03 -16.94 -1.16
CA GLY A 29 0.13 -18.01 -1.59
C GLY A 29 -0.86 -17.54 -2.67
N HIS A 30 -1.50 -16.38 -2.46
CA HIS A 30 -2.40 -15.80 -3.47
C HIS A 30 -1.68 -15.43 -4.77
N ALA A 31 -0.51 -14.78 -4.68
CA ALA A 31 0.27 -14.42 -5.85
C ALA A 31 0.73 -15.65 -6.64
N ALA A 32 1.17 -16.71 -5.96
CA ALA A 32 1.56 -17.96 -6.58
C ALA A 32 0.36 -18.68 -7.26
N ALA A 33 -0.79 -18.73 -6.58
CA ALA A 33 -2.01 -19.30 -7.14
C ALA A 33 -2.46 -18.57 -8.42
N LEU A 34 -2.42 -17.23 -8.42
CA LEU A 34 -2.78 -16.43 -9.61
C LEU A 34 -1.76 -16.57 -10.74
N ALA A 35 -0.46 -16.65 -10.41
CA ALA A 35 0.59 -16.83 -11.41
C ALA A 35 0.54 -18.19 -12.10
N SER A 36 -0.14 -19.18 -11.51
CA SER A 36 -0.35 -20.52 -12.09
C SER A 36 -1.54 -20.61 -13.05
N LEU A 37 -2.37 -19.57 -13.14
CA LEU A 37 -3.55 -19.59 -14.01
C LEU A 37 -3.14 -19.46 -15.50
N PRO A 38 -3.82 -20.18 -16.41
CA PRO A 38 -3.61 -20.00 -17.84
C PRO A 38 -3.91 -18.56 -18.27
N GLY A 39 -2.98 -17.94 -19.02
CA GLY A 39 -3.11 -16.55 -19.46
C GLY A 39 -2.77 -15.50 -18.42
N ALA A 40 -2.31 -15.91 -17.22
CA ALA A 40 -1.88 -14.98 -16.20
C ALA A 40 -0.72 -14.08 -16.70
N PRO A 41 -0.66 -12.81 -16.25
CA PRO A 41 0.50 -11.95 -16.46
C PRO A 41 1.78 -12.59 -15.91
N ALA A 42 2.95 -12.11 -16.35
CA ALA A 42 4.25 -12.60 -15.84
C ALA A 42 4.24 -12.62 -14.30
N ALA A 43 4.66 -13.73 -13.71
CA ALA A 43 4.65 -13.94 -12.27
C ALA A 43 5.26 -12.77 -11.49
N ALA A 44 6.36 -12.18 -11.99
CA ALA A 44 6.99 -11.01 -11.38
C ALA A 44 6.04 -9.82 -11.25
N VAL A 45 5.19 -9.56 -12.24
CA VAL A 45 4.23 -8.45 -12.21
C VAL A 45 3.15 -8.69 -11.16
N ILE A 46 2.68 -9.92 -11.03
CA ILE A 46 1.70 -10.32 -10.01
C ILE A 46 2.32 -10.10 -8.61
N TRP A 47 3.53 -10.62 -8.38
CA TRP A 47 4.23 -10.45 -7.11
C TRP A 47 4.45 -8.97 -6.76
N LEU A 48 4.94 -8.16 -7.70
CA LEU A 48 5.13 -6.72 -7.52
C LEU A 48 3.81 -6.01 -7.19
N SER A 49 2.72 -6.40 -7.84
CA SER A 49 1.38 -5.87 -7.59
C SER A 49 0.90 -6.17 -6.16
N PHE A 50 1.07 -7.41 -5.69
CA PHE A 50 0.65 -7.80 -4.34
C PHE A 50 1.51 -7.14 -3.25
N PHE A 51 2.83 -7.26 -3.34
CA PHE A 51 3.72 -6.68 -2.33
C PHE A 51 3.71 -5.16 -2.36
N GLY A 52 3.70 -4.53 -3.54
CA GLY A 52 3.61 -3.09 -3.69
C GLY A 52 2.33 -2.52 -3.06
N SER A 53 1.18 -3.19 -3.28
CA SER A 53 -0.08 -2.77 -2.68
C SER A 53 -0.14 -2.99 -1.16
N ALA A 54 0.44 -4.07 -0.65
CA ALA A 54 0.49 -4.35 0.78
C ALA A 54 1.39 -3.34 1.51
N LEU A 55 2.58 -3.07 0.98
CA LEU A 55 3.51 -2.11 1.57
C LEU A 55 3.01 -0.66 1.43
N GLY A 56 2.52 -0.28 0.26
CA GLY A 56 1.98 1.06 0.03
C GLY A 56 0.73 1.34 0.87
N GLY A 57 -0.25 0.43 0.84
CA GLY A 57 -1.47 0.54 1.64
C GLY A 57 -1.19 0.46 3.13
N GLY A 58 -0.30 -0.44 3.56
CA GLY A 58 0.14 -0.57 4.95
C GLY A 58 0.82 0.70 5.47
N ALA A 59 1.66 1.34 4.67
CA ALA A 59 2.31 2.59 5.03
C ALA A 59 1.30 3.75 5.18
N LEU A 60 0.33 3.86 4.26
CA LEU A 60 -0.74 4.85 4.35
C LEU A 60 -1.62 4.63 5.58
N LEU A 61 -2.03 3.38 5.85
CA LEU A 61 -2.81 3.01 7.02
C LEU A 61 -2.05 3.33 8.31
N TYR A 62 -0.79 2.92 8.41
CA TYR A 62 0.07 3.21 9.56
C TYR A 62 0.19 4.71 9.81
N THR A 63 0.40 5.49 8.75
CA THR A 63 0.48 6.96 8.83
C THR A 63 -0.84 7.56 9.30
N ALA A 64 -1.97 7.09 8.77
CA ALA A 64 -3.30 7.55 9.15
C ALA A 64 -3.63 7.24 10.61
N LEU A 65 -3.28 6.06 11.09
CA LEU A 65 -3.45 5.67 12.49
C LEU A 65 -2.51 6.46 13.42
N SER A 66 -1.24 6.61 13.04
CA SER A 66 -0.26 7.38 13.83
C SER A 66 -0.67 8.84 13.98
N ALA A 67 -1.21 9.46 12.95
CA ALA A 67 -1.71 10.83 12.98
C ALA A 67 -2.94 11.05 13.88
N GLN A 68 -3.63 9.97 14.30
CA GLN A 68 -4.71 10.08 15.29
C GLN A 68 -4.21 10.33 16.72
N TRP A 69 -3.00 9.85 17.01
CA TRP A 69 -2.44 9.79 18.37
C TRP A 69 -1.27 10.76 18.60
N GLN A 70 -0.78 11.41 17.54
CA GLN A 70 0.40 12.26 17.59
C GLN A 70 0.11 13.63 16.98
N GLU A 71 0.66 14.67 17.59
CA GLU A 71 0.59 16.05 17.09
C GLU A 71 1.65 16.32 16.02
N GLU A 72 2.77 15.57 16.06
CA GLU A 72 3.86 15.68 15.10
C GLU A 72 4.19 14.33 14.47
N MET A 73 4.59 14.34 13.19
CA MET A 73 5.05 13.14 12.51
C MET A 73 6.49 12.82 12.90
N HIS A 74 6.67 11.77 13.69
CA HIS A 74 7.99 11.29 14.04
C HIS A 74 8.76 10.72 12.84
N LEU A 75 10.09 10.75 12.90
CA LEU A 75 10.98 10.25 11.85
C LEU A 75 10.63 8.82 11.41
N GLY A 76 10.20 7.96 12.35
CA GLY A 76 9.75 6.60 12.05
C GLY A 76 8.54 6.55 11.13
N VAL A 77 7.55 7.43 11.31
CA VAL A 77 6.36 7.52 10.44
C VAL A 77 6.75 8.02 9.05
N LEU A 78 7.64 9.00 8.99
CA LEU A 78 8.16 9.53 7.71
C LEU A 78 8.93 8.46 6.93
N ASN A 79 9.76 7.64 7.59
CA ASN A 79 10.47 6.54 6.96
C ASN A 79 9.51 5.48 6.41
N VAL A 80 8.48 5.09 7.18
CA VAL A 80 7.46 4.15 6.72
C VAL A 80 6.71 4.72 5.51
N LEU A 81 6.37 6.02 5.54
CA LEU A 81 5.71 6.68 4.43
C LEU A 81 6.60 6.73 3.18
N ALA A 82 7.90 6.99 3.32
CA ALA A 82 8.86 6.97 2.22
C ALA A 82 8.97 5.57 1.58
N VAL A 83 9.03 4.52 2.39
CA VAL A 83 8.99 3.12 1.90
C VAL A 83 7.67 2.85 1.17
N GLY A 84 6.55 3.35 1.68
CA GLY A 84 5.24 3.24 1.05
C GLY A 84 5.20 3.91 -0.34
N VAL A 85 5.80 5.10 -0.47
CA VAL A 85 5.91 5.81 -1.76
C VAL A 85 6.72 4.99 -2.77
N LEU A 86 7.86 4.44 -2.36
CA LEU A 86 8.68 3.59 -3.23
C LEU A 86 7.91 2.33 -3.66
N ALA A 87 7.28 1.64 -2.72
CA ALA A 87 6.49 0.46 -3.01
C ALA A 87 5.32 0.76 -3.96
N THR A 88 4.62 1.88 -3.76
CA THR A 88 3.53 2.31 -4.65
C THR A 88 4.04 2.72 -6.02
N SER A 89 5.22 3.32 -6.12
CA SER A 89 5.83 3.64 -7.41
C SER A 89 6.14 2.39 -8.22
N VAL A 90 6.67 1.35 -7.57
CA VAL A 90 6.91 0.04 -8.20
C VAL A 90 5.58 -0.62 -8.62
N LEU A 91 4.57 -0.60 -7.73
CA LEU A 91 3.23 -1.06 -8.04
C LEU A 91 2.66 -0.35 -9.27
N THR A 92 2.71 0.97 -9.28
CA THR A 92 2.19 1.78 -10.38
C THR A 92 2.92 1.48 -11.69
N GLY A 93 4.24 1.35 -11.65
CA GLY A 93 5.04 0.94 -12.81
C GLY A 93 4.63 -0.42 -13.38
N SER A 94 4.39 -1.40 -12.51
CA SER A 94 3.91 -2.73 -12.92
C SER A 94 2.50 -2.67 -13.54
N GLN A 95 1.61 -1.84 -12.99
CA GLN A 95 0.26 -1.65 -13.53
C GLN A 95 0.28 -0.91 -14.88
N LEU A 96 1.10 0.12 -15.03
CA LEU A 96 1.30 0.81 -16.31
C LEU A 96 1.83 -0.13 -17.38
N TRP A 97 2.78 -0.98 -17.03
CA TRP A 97 3.30 -1.99 -17.96
C TRP A 97 2.20 -2.93 -18.45
N LEU A 98 1.33 -3.40 -17.57
CA LEU A 98 0.18 -4.21 -17.94
C LEU A 98 -0.79 -3.45 -18.86
N LEU A 99 -1.14 -2.21 -18.50
CA LEU A 99 -2.07 -1.38 -19.28
C LEU A 99 -1.57 -1.10 -20.70
N ILE A 100 -0.27 -0.94 -20.89
CA ILE A 100 0.34 -0.69 -22.21
C ILE A 100 0.31 -1.97 -23.08
N ASN A 101 0.45 -3.14 -22.46
CA ASN A 101 0.56 -4.41 -23.18
C ASN A 101 -0.79 -5.12 -23.39
N ALA A 102 -1.87 -4.63 -22.81
CA ALA A 102 -3.20 -5.19 -22.96
C ALA A 102 -4.24 -4.05 -23.17
N SER A 103 -5.33 -4.36 -23.86
CA SER A 103 -6.39 -3.39 -24.13
C SER A 103 -7.30 -3.26 -22.91
N PHE A 104 -7.02 -2.29 -22.05
CA PHE A 104 -7.81 -2.02 -20.85
C PHE A 104 -8.78 -0.86 -21.00
N SER A 105 -9.79 -0.86 -20.14
CA SER A 105 -10.82 0.17 -20.09
C SER A 105 -10.26 1.53 -19.65
N LEU A 106 -10.96 2.61 -20.01
CA LEU A 106 -10.65 3.95 -19.49
C LEU A 106 -10.65 3.99 -17.95
N GLN A 107 -11.47 3.16 -17.32
CA GLN A 107 -11.59 3.07 -15.86
C GLN A 107 -10.29 2.55 -15.22
N SER A 108 -9.59 1.62 -15.86
CA SER A 108 -8.29 1.14 -15.40
C SER A 108 -7.21 2.22 -15.42
N TRP A 109 -7.22 3.06 -16.45
CA TRP A 109 -6.33 4.23 -16.51
C TRP A 109 -6.62 5.24 -15.40
N LEU A 110 -7.91 5.49 -15.12
CA LEU A 110 -8.32 6.35 -13.99
C LEU A 110 -7.90 5.74 -12.64
N ALA A 111 -8.01 4.42 -12.49
CA ALA A 111 -7.57 3.75 -11.28
C ALA A 111 -6.05 3.84 -11.06
N VAL A 112 -5.24 3.73 -12.12
CA VAL A 112 -3.78 3.96 -12.01
C VAL A 112 -3.50 5.42 -11.67
N GLY A 113 -4.21 6.38 -12.28
CA GLY A 113 -4.13 7.80 -11.90
C GLY A 113 -4.45 8.02 -10.42
N GLY A 114 -5.48 7.35 -9.90
CA GLY A 114 -5.85 7.36 -8.49
C GLY A 114 -4.76 6.78 -7.58
N LEU A 115 -4.08 5.71 -7.98
CA LEU A 115 -2.93 5.14 -7.26
C LEU A 115 -1.75 6.12 -7.22
N ILE A 116 -1.42 6.74 -8.35
CA ILE A 116 -0.36 7.76 -8.41
C ILE A 116 -0.69 8.91 -7.46
N TYR A 117 -1.92 9.41 -7.52
CA TYR A 117 -2.34 10.53 -6.69
C TYR A 117 -2.31 10.19 -5.20
N SER A 118 -2.93 9.09 -4.80
CA SER A 118 -3.11 8.73 -3.39
C SER A 118 -1.86 8.12 -2.75
N GLY A 119 -1.10 7.33 -3.49
CA GLY A 119 0.03 6.57 -2.95
C GLY A 119 1.41 7.17 -3.27
N VAL A 120 1.50 8.13 -4.19
CA VAL A 120 2.76 8.80 -4.54
C VAL A 120 2.68 10.30 -4.31
N LEU A 121 1.82 11.02 -5.03
CA LEU A 121 1.82 12.49 -5.01
C LEU A 121 1.43 13.08 -3.66
N GLN A 122 0.39 12.56 -3.02
CA GLN A 122 -0.04 13.05 -1.70
C GLN A 122 1.01 12.73 -0.61
N PRO A 123 1.52 11.49 -0.47
CA PRO A 123 2.58 11.19 0.48
C PRO A 123 3.86 11.98 0.25
N LEU A 124 4.28 12.21 -1.00
CA LEU A 124 5.45 13.06 -1.30
C LEU A 124 5.27 14.49 -0.79
N LYS A 125 4.06 15.08 -0.95
CA LYS A 125 3.76 16.40 -0.39
C LYS A 125 3.88 16.40 1.13
N TRP A 126 3.43 15.34 1.80
CA TRP A 126 3.53 15.23 3.27
C TRP A 126 4.96 15.04 3.75
N LEU A 127 5.80 14.35 2.98
CA LEU A 127 7.24 14.21 3.27
C LEU A 127 7.99 15.55 3.13
N GLN A 128 7.51 16.44 2.27
CA GLN A 128 8.14 17.75 2.04
C GLN A 128 7.66 18.84 2.99
N GLN A 129 6.51 18.68 3.63
CA GLN A 129 5.91 19.67 4.52
C GLN A 129 6.12 19.27 5.98
N PRO A 130 6.76 20.13 6.81
CA PRO A 130 6.88 19.87 8.23
C PRO A 130 5.53 20.12 8.91
N GLY A 131 4.67 19.13 8.96
CA GLY A 131 3.38 19.21 9.64
C GLY A 131 2.57 17.96 9.50
N VAL A 132 1.71 17.68 10.48
CA VAL A 132 0.79 16.54 10.42
C VAL A 132 -0.27 16.81 9.36
N PRO A 133 -0.39 15.96 8.33
CA PRO A 133 -1.46 16.10 7.35
C PRO A 133 -2.82 16.02 8.05
N GLN A 134 -3.81 16.74 7.52
CA GLN A 134 -5.16 16.64 8.04
C GLN A 134 -5.61 15.16 8.05
N LYS A 135 -6.05 14.66 9.19
CA LYS A 135 -6.51 13.27 9.40
C LYS A 135 -7.46 12.80 8.30
N ARG A 136 -8.41 13.67 7.92
CA ARG A 136 -9.36 13.40 6.84
C ARG A 136 -8.67 13.12 5.49
N ARG A 137 -7.61 13.85 5.15
CA ARG A 137 -6.87 13.66 3.90
C ARG A 137 -6.12 12.34 3.87
N LEU A 138 -5.56 11.90 5.01
CA LEU A 138 -4.90 10.61 5.14
C LEU A 138 -5.86 9.46 4.92
N TRP A 139 -7.05 9.51 5.54
CA TRP A 139 -8.08 8.50 5.35
C TRP A 139 -8.63 8.47 3.93
N LEU A 140 -8.83 9.63 3.31
CA LEU A 140 -9.24 9.71 1.92
C LEU A 140 -8.20 9.12 0.97
N ALA A 141 -6.91 9.41 1.18
CA ALA A 141 -5.83 8.83 0.38
C ALA A 141 -5.77 7.31 0.55
N PHE A 142 -5.87 6.80 1.78
CA PHE A 142 -5.93 5.36 2.05
C PHE A 142 -7.13 4.70 1.38
N SER A 143 -8.32 5.25 1.54
CA SER A 143 -9.55 4.69 0.93
C SER A 143 -9.48 4.68 -0.60
N LEU A 144 -8.99 5.76 -1.20
CA LEU A 144 -8.79 5.84 -2.65
C LEU A 144 -7.76 4.82 -3.13
N PHE A 145 -6.64 4.67 -2.40
CA PHE A 145 -5.61 3.68 -2.70
C PHE A 145 -6.18 2.25 -2.70
N VAL A 146 -6.92 1.89 -1.65
CA VAL A 146 -7.55 0.57 -1.52
C VAL A 146 -8.55 0.33 -2.65
N PHE A 147 -9.40 1.31 -2.94
CA PHE A 147 -10.39 1.22 -4.01
C PHE A 147 -9.73 1.03 -5.39
N CYS A 148 -8.73 1.84 -5.73
CA CYS A 148 -8.02 1.74 -7.00
C CYS A 148 -7.28 0.40 -7.15
N THR A 149 -6.66 -0.07 -6.07
CA THR A 149 -5.96 -1.36 -6.06
C THR A 149 -6.94 -2.52 -6.25
N TRP A 150 -8.09 -2.47 -5.56
CA TRP A 150 -9.15 -3.46 -5.69
C TRP A 150 -9.74 -3.46 -7.12
N TRP A 151 -10.02 -2.27 -7.67
CA TRP A 151 -10.53 -2.14 -9.03
C TRP A 151 -9.61 -2.77 -10.06
N LEU A 152 -8.32 -2.41 -10.04
CA LEU A 152 -7.34 -2.96 -10.96
C LEU A 152 -7.22 -4.49 -10.86
N ARG A 153 -7.28 -5.04 -9.63
CA ARG A 153 -7.27 -6.49 -9.46
C ARG A 153 -8.49 -7.16 -10.08
N ASN A 154 -9.67 -6.60 -9.87
CA ASN A 154 -10.88 -7.15 -10.47
C ASN A 154 -10.82 -7.13 -12.00
N GLU A 155 -10.33 -6.04 -12.59
CA GLU A 155 -10.19 -5.94 -14.05
C GLU A 155 -9.24 -7.01 -14.62
N TYR A 156 -8.12 -7.29 -13.92
CA TYR A 156 -7.11 -8.26 -14.38
C TYR A 156 -7.49 -9.72 -14.21
N TYR A 157 -8.29 -10.02 -13.21
CA TYR A 157 -8.53 -11.42 -12.83
C TYR A 157 -9.93 -11.92 -13.19
N PHE A 158 -10.84 -11.04 -13.59
CA PHE A 158 -12.21 -11.41 -13.92
C PHE A 158 -12.64 -11.06 -15.35
N HIS A 159 -11.73 -10.48 -16.14
CA HIS A 159 -11.85 -10.26 -17.58
C HIS A 159 -10.71 -10.93 -18.32
#